data_c8e5412cc1e20bda5fb0a5a5ebfb8beb
#
_entry.id   c8e5412cc1e20bda5fb0a5a5ebfb8beb
#
_cell.length_a   1.000
_cell.length_b   1.000
_cell.length_c   1.000
_cell.angle_alpha   90.00
_cell.angle_beta   90.00
_cell.angle_gamma   90.00
#
_symmetry.space_group_name_H-M   'P 1'
#
loop_
_entity.id
_entity.type
_entity.pdbx_description
1 polymer ?
#
loop_
_entity_poly.entity_id
_entity_poly.type
_entity_poly.pdbx_seq_one_letter_code
_entity_poly.pdbx_strand_id
1 'polypeptide(L)'
;MLMSKEEIPDIFRTLVRLLNNASTNRAVQVDVGEGFVFHRRELDVLLMVGDKPGISQSAIAQNIGVTRAVVYKIVKNLVARGLVEFDSDPDDGRRASLRPSSMGEKALTAHHRYHQEHDRDFLDYINGLDEQQQAVISEFLARASTYNQIS
;
A
#
# COMPACT_ATOMS: atom_id res chain seq x y z
N MET A 1 -22.84 -10.45 -27.95
CA MET A 1 -21.87 -11.01 -28.92
C MET A 1 -20.67 -11.49 -28.12
N LEU A 2 -20.53 -12.79 -28.04
CA LEU A 2 -19.36 -13.38 -27.34
C LEU A 2 -18.14 -13.21 -28.26
N MET A 3 -17.16 -12.45 -27.82
CA MET A 3 -15.88 -12.32 -28.53
C MET A 3 -15.22 -13.71 -28.64
N SER A 4 -14.74 -14.05 -29.80
CA SER A 4 -14.00 -15.30 -29.98
C SER A 4 -12.70 -15.27 -29.19
N LYS A 5 -12.22 -16.44 -28.76
CA LYS A 5 -11.00 -16.58 -27.94
C LYS A 5 -9.75 -15.99 -28.61
N GLU A 6 -9.79 -15.77 -29.91
CA GLU A 6 -8.71 -15.21 -30.73
C GLU A 6 -8.68 -13.66 -30.76
N GLU A 7 -9.75 -13.00 -30.29
CA GLU A 7 -9.86 -11.53 -30.29
C GLU A 7 -9.39 -10.86 -28.99
N ILE A 8 -9.03 -11.67 -27.97
CA ILE A 8 -8.55 -11.12 -26.70
C ILE A 8 -7.02 -10.95 -26.75
N PRO A 9 -6.52 -9.70 -26.73
CA PRO A 9 -5.09 -9.45 -26.77
C PRO A 9 -4.34 -10.08 -25.58
N ASP A 10 -3.12 -10.53 -25.80
CA ASP A 10 -2.27 -11.09 -24.73
C ASP A 10 -2.01 -10.12 -23.57
N ILE A 11 -1.96 -8.83 -23.89
CA ILE A 11 -1.82 -7.78 -22.87
C ILE A 11 -3.01 -7.76 -21.90
N PHE A 12 -4.23 -8.00 -22.38
CA PHE A 12 -5.41 -8.10 -21.54
C PHE A 12 -5.36 -9.33 -20.61
N ARG A 13 -4.96 -10.48 -21.14
CA ARG A 13 -4.79 -11.71 -20.35
C ARG A 13 -3.74 -11.53 -19.27
N THR A 14 -2.65 -10.84 -19.59
CA THR A 14 -1.58 -10.53 -18.64
C THR A 14 -2.07 -9.59 -17.55
N LEU A 15 -2.85 -8.56 -17.90
CA LEU A 15 -3.47 -7.67 -16.94
C LEU A 15 -4.40 -8.41 -15.97
N VAL A 16 -5.31 -9.25 -16.48
CA VAL A 16 -6.23 -10.03 -15.64
C VAL A 16 -5.45 -10.93 -14.68
N ARG A 17 -4.41 -11.61 -15.16
CA ARG A 17 -3.55 -12.45 -14.32
C ARG A 17 -2.86 -11.64 -13.22
N LEU A 18 -2.36 -10.44 -13.54
CA LEU A 18 -1.72 -9.54 -12.59
C LEU A 18 -2.69 -9.08 -11.50
N LEU A 19 -3.91 -8.69 -11.89
CA LEU A 19 -4.95 -8.28 -10.95
C LEU A 19 -5.40 -9.44 -10.04
N ASN A 20 -5.54 -10.63 -10.58
CA ASN A 20 -5.89 -11.82 -9.79
C ASN A 20 -4.79 -12.17 -8.79
N ASN A 21 -3.53 -12.11 -9.18
CA ASN A 21 -2.41 -12.35 -8.30
C ASN A 21 -2.33 -11.30 -7.18
N ALA A 22 -2.58 -10.03 -7.49
CA ALA A 22 -2.61 -8.97 -6.49
C ALA A 22 -3.76 -9.15 -5.48
N SER A 23 -4.92 -9.67 -5.89
CA SER A 23 -6.04 -9.91 -5.00
C SER A 23 -5.82 -11.09 -4.05
N THR A 24 -5.12 -12.14 -4.49
CA THR A 24 -4.78 -13.32 -3.66
C THR A 24 -3.66 -13.05 -2.65
N ASN A 25 -2.76 -12.12 -2.93
CA ASN A 25 -1.65 -11.77 -2.05
C ASN A 25 -2.03 -10.91 -0.82
N ARG A 26 -3.29 -10.57 -0.62
CA ARG A 26 -3.74 -9.73 0.51
C ARG A 26 -3.55 -10.38 1.89
N ALA A 27 -3.40 -11.69 1.97
CA ALA A 27 -3.23 -12.45 3.22
C ALA A 27 -1.76 -12.74 3.56
N VAL A 28 -0.80 -12.32 2.74
CA VAL A 28 0.61 -12.66 2.90
C VAL A 28 1.29 -11.72 3.87
N GLN A 29 2.13 -12.30 4.74
CA GLN A 29 3.07 -11.52 5.55
C GLN A 29 4.14 -10.88 4.65
N VAL A 30 4.47 -9.64 4.95
CA VAL A 30 5.50 -8.88 4.24
C VAL A 30 6.70 -8.74 5.17
N ASP A 31 7.81 -9.35 4.78
CA ASP A 31 9.11 -9.17 5.42
C ASP A 31 9.83 -7.99 4.76
N VAL A 32 10.07 -6.93 5.50
CA VAL A 32 10.77 -5.74 4.99
C VAL A 32 12.25 -5.73 5.37
N GLY A 33 12.74 -6.83 5.94
CA GLY A 33 14.12 -6.93 6.44
C GLY A 33 14.29 -6.43 7.86
N GLU A 34 15.49 -6.62 8.41
CA GLU A 34 15.89 -6.18 9.76
C GLU A 34 14.99 -6.72 10.89
N GLY A 35 14.31 -7.85 10.66
CA GLY A 35 13.41 -8.48 11.63
C GLY A 35 11.98 -7.91 11.65
N PHE A 36 11.64 -7.02 10.73
CA PHE A 36 10.30 -6.45 10.63
C PHE A 36 9.43 -7.25 9.67
N VAL A 37 8.41 -7.90 10.21
CA VAL A 37 7.40 -8.67 9.46
C VAL A 37 6.02 -8.11 9.77
N PHE A 38 5.22 -7.87 8.74
CA PHE A 38 3.89 -7.29 8.84
C PHE A 38 2.86 -8.10 8.07
N HIS A 39 1.62 -8.10 8.55
CA HIS A 39 0.50 -8.32 7.68
C HIS A 39 0.32 -7.11 6.74
N ARG A 40 -0.15 -7.32 5.53
CA ARG A 40 -0.26 -6.26 4.52
C ARG A 40 -0.96 -5.00 5.04
N ARG A 41 -2.09 -5.17 5.71
CA ARG A 41 -2.85 -4.03 6.26
C ARG A 41 -2.14 -3.30 7.41
N GLU A 42 -1.36 -4.01 8.21
CA GLU A 42 -0.55 -3.39 9.25
C GLU A 42 0.51 -2.48 8.62
N LEU A 43 1.15 -2.96 7.57
CA LEU A 43 2.14 -2.18 6.83
C LEU A 43 1.49 -0.96 6.17
N ASP A 44 0.32 -1.11 5.54
CA ASP A 44 -0.41 0.00 4.93
C ASP A 44 -0.73 1.10 5.96
N VAL A 45 -1.16 0.73 7.16
CA VAL A 45 -1.41 1.68 8.25
C VAL A 45 -0.12 2.34 8.73
N LEU A 46 0.95 1.58 8.94
CA LEU A 46 2.24 2.13 9.36
C LEU A 46 2.81 3.12 8.33
N LEU A 47 2.73 2.79 7.06
CA LEU A 47 3.15 3.68 5.96
C LEU A 47 2.35 4.98 5.98
N MET A 48 1.05 4.91 6.19
CA MET A 48 0.19 6.08 6.24
C MET A 48 0.47 6.98 7.44
N VAL A 49 0.77 6.39 8.59
CA VAL A 49 1.21 7.12 9.80
C VAL A 49 2.56 7.78 9.55
N GLY A 50 3.46 7.11 8.85
CA GLY A 50 4.77 7.66 8.48
C GLY A 50 4.69 8.81 7.49
N ASP A 51 3.82 8.71 6.49
CA ASP A 51 3.62 9.75 5.46
C ASP A 51 2.94 11.00 6.02
N LYS A 52 2.04 10.83 6.96
CA LYS A 52 1.29 11.93 7.59
C LYS A 52 1.28 11.79 9.11
N PRO A 53 2.40 12.10 9.79
CA PRO A 53 2.43 12.13 11.25
C PRO A 53 1.35 13.06 11.79
N GLY A 54 0.61 12.60 12.77
CA GLY A 54 -0.57 13.28 13.30
C GLY A 54 -1.90 12.86 12.67
N ILE A 55 -1.90 11.86 11.76
CA ILE A 55 -3.12 11.34 11.14
C ILE A 55 -4.04 10.70 12.18
N SER A 56 -5.35 10.86 12.01
CA SER A 56 -6.38 10.22 12.85
C SER A 56 -6.74 8.81 12.36
N GLN A 57 -7.24 7.97 13.25
CA GLN A 57 -7.74 6.64 12.88
C GLN A 57 -8.90 6.72 11.87
N SER A 58 -9.76 7.74 11.98
CA SER A 58 -10.86 7.96 11.03
C SER A 58 -10.35 8.27 9.63
N ALA A 59 -9.31 9.09 9.51
CA ALA A 59 -8.69 9.40 8.22
C ALA A 59 -8.04 8.16 7.60
N ILE A 60 -7.36 7.33 8.39
CA ILE A 60 -6.81 6.05 7.93
C ILE A 60 -7.93 5.14 7.40
N ALA A 61 -9.00 4.98 8.16
CA ALA A 61 -10.14 4.13 7.76
C ALA A 61 -10.74 4.56 6.42
N GLN A 62 -10.92 5.86 6.21
CA GLN A 62 -11.40 6.40 4.93
C GLN A 62 -10.43 6.11 3.77
N ASN A 63 -9.13 6.29 3.99
CA ASN A 63 -8.12 6.11 2.94
C ASN A 63 -7.99 4.66 2.48
N ILE A 64 -8.03 3.70 3.40
CA ILE A 64 -7.91 2.27 3.06
C ILE A 64 -9.25 1.56 2.85
N GLY A 65 -10.37 2.25 3.00
CA GLY A 65 -11.70 1.70 2.72
C GLY A 65 -12.13 0.60 3.70
N VAL A 66 -11.78 0.74 4.98
CA VAL A 66 -12.17 -0.18 6.06
C VAL A 66 -12.90 0.57 7.18
N THR A 67 -13.49 -0.17 8.12
CA THR A 67 -14.15 0.42 9.27
C THR A 67 -13.14 0.95 10.29
N ARG A 68 -13.57 1.91 11.12
CA ARG A 68 -12.77 2.40 12.26
C ARG A 68 -12.38 1.28 13.23
N ALA A 69 -13.30 0.30 13.43
CA ALA A 69 -13.04 -0.84 14.30
C ALA A 69 -11.86 -1.69 13.81
N VAL A 70 -11.74 -1.89 12.51
CA VAL A 70 -10.60 -2.59 11.90
C VAL A 70 -9.29 -1.80 12.11
N VAL A 71 -9.32 -0.50 11.85
CA VAL A 71 -8.14 0.37 12.07
C VAL A 71 -7.74 0.38 13.54
N TYR A 72 -8.71 0.47 14.45
CA TYR A 72 -8.43 0.44 15.89
C TYR A 72 -7.65 -0.82 16.31
N LYS A 73 -8.05 -1.99 15.83
CA LYS A 73 -7.36 -3.25 16.10
C LYS A 73 -5.93 -3.26 15.56
N ILE A 74 -5.75 -2.77 14.35
CA ILE A 74 -4.42 -2.67 13.72
C ILE A 74 -3.53 -1.71 14.51
N VAL A 75 -4.02 -0.53 14.81
CA VAL A 75 -3.29 0.48 15.60
C VAL A 75 -2.92 -0.04 16.98
N LYS A 76 -3.86 -0.71 17.65
CA LYS A 76 -3.59 -1.34 18.96
C LYS A 76 -2.45 -2.34 18.89
N ASN A 77 -2.39 -3.15 17.83
CA ASN A 77 -1.31 -4.10 17.60
C ASN A 77 0.02 -3.38 17.31
N LEU A 78 0.01 -2.35 16.46
CA LEU A 78 1.21 -1.57 16.15
C LEU A 78 1.76 -0.85 17.40
N VAL A 79 0.89 -0.32 18.26
CA VAL A 79 1.28 0.28 19.54
C VAL A 79 1.88 -0.77 20.48
N ALA A 80 1.25 -1.94 20.59
CA ALA A 80 1.76 -3.04 21.41
C ALA A 80 3.14 -3.54 20.93
N ARG A 81 3.41 -3.50 19.62
CA ARG A 81 4.71 -3.80 19.02
C ARG A 81 5.73 -2.65 19.16
N GLY A 82 5.33 -1.52 19.70
CA GLY A 82 6.20 -0.35 19.89
C GLY A 82 6.53 0.41 18.61
N LEU A 83 5.70 0.28 17.56
CA LEU A 83 5.95 0.87 16.22
C LEU A 83 5.25 2.21 16.02
N VAL A 84 4.13 2.43 16.71
CA VAL A 84 3.31 3.62 16.62
C VAL A 84 3.00 4.13 18.03
N GLU A 85 2.94 5.43 18.17
CA GLU A 85 2.59 6.13 19.41
C GLU A 85 1.41 7.04 19.17
N PHE A 86 0.56 7.19 20.19
CA PHE A 86 -0.42 8.25 20.20
C PHE A 86 0.26 9.57 20.55
N ASP A 87 0.02 10.58 19.75
CA ASP A 87 0.36 11.94 20.09
C ASP A 87 -0.70 12.42 21.10
N SER A 88 -0.35 12.40 22.36
CA SER A 88 -1.25 12.90 23.40
C SER A 88 -1.23 14.42 23.38
N ASP A 89 -2.23 15.02 22.73
CA ASP A 89 -2.62 16.34 23.09
C ASP A 89 -3.45 16.24 24.38
N PRO A 90 -2.95 16.72 25.52
CA PRO A 90 -3.66 16.60 26.79
C PRO A 90 -4.98 17.37 26.81
N ASP A 91 -5.22 18.29 25.87
CA ASP A 91 -6.41 19.14 25.79
C ASP A 91 -7.49 18.61 24.85
N ASP A 92 -7.20 17.62 23.99
CA ASP A 92 -8.17 17.12 23.00
C ASP A 92 -8.34 15.59 23.08
N GLY A 93 -9.08 15.10 24.06
CA GLY A 93 -9.42 13.69 24.23
C GLY A 93 -10.29 13.09 23.10
N ARG A 94 -10.51 13.81 22.00
CA ARG A 94 -11.36 13.36 20.88
C ARG A 94 -10.60 13.05 19.60
N ARG A 95 -9.34 13.45 19.45
CA ARG A 95 -8.53 13.24 18.26
C ARG A 95 -7.16 12.70 18.63
N ALA A 96 -7.13 11.42 18.98
CA ALA A 96 -5.86 10.73 19.07
C ALA A 96 -5.17 10.71 17.71
N SER A 97 -4.15 11.55 17.55
CA SER A 97 -3.27 11.54 16.41
C SER A 97 -2.18 10.49 16.60
N LEU A 98 -1.70 9.93 15.51
CA LEU A 98 -0.74 8.84 15.49
C LEU A 98 0.57 9.32 14.92
N ARG A 99 1.66 8.85 15.51
CA ARG A 99 3.03 9.06 15.03
C ARG A 99 3.81 7.75 15.03
N PRO A 100 4.76 7.56 14.10
CA PRO A 100 5.70 6.46 14.23
C PRO A 100 6.59 6.69 15.46
N SER A 101 6.85 5.61 16.19
CA SER A 101 7.90 5.60 17.21
C SER A 101 9.28 5.59 16.55
N SER A 102 10.35 5.68 17.35
CA SER A 102 11.70 5.53 16.81
C SER A 102 11.90 4.13 16.16
N MET A 103 11.27 3.09 16.69
CA MET A 103 11.26 1.76 16.06
C MET A 103 10.39 1.71 14.79
N GLY A 104 9.28 2.42 14.78
CA GLY A 104 8.44 2.60 13.60
C GLY A 104 9.19 3.29 12.46
N GLU A 105 9.98 4.31 12.76
CA GLU A 105 10.85 4.97 11.78
C GLU A 105 11.91 4.01 11.21
N LYS A 106 12.48 3.14 12.03
CA LYS A 106 13.40 2.09 11.55
C LYS A 106 12.71 1.10 10.61
N ALA A 107 11.49 0.68 10.93
CA ALA A 107 10.70 -0.21 10.07
C ALA A 107 10.34 0.46 8.73
N LEU A 108 9.97 1.73 8.75
CA LEU A 108 9.70 2.52 7.54
C LEU A 108 10.95 2.67 6.66
N THR A 109 12.10 2.92 7.27
CA THR A 109 13.39 3.00 6.58
C THR A 109 13.77 1.65 5.96
N ALA A 110 13.58 0.54 6.69
CA ALA A 110 13.83 -0.81 6.20
C ALA A 110 12.93 -1.13 5.00
N HIS A 111 11.65 -0.79 5.06
CA HIS A 111 10.70 -0.94 3.96
C HIS A 111 11.12 -0.14 2.72
N HIS A 112 11.51 1.10 2.90
CA HIS A 112 11.98 1.96 1.80
C HIS A 112 13.24 1.38 1.14
N ARG A 113 14.21 0.93 1.95
CA ARG A 113 15.44 0.29 1.46
C ARG A 113 15.12 -1.02 0.71
N TYR A 114 14.22 -1.83 1.23
CA TYR A 114 13.78 -3.07 0.58
C TYR A 114 13.26 -2.79 -0.83
N HIS A 115 12.40 -1.80 -1.00
CA HIS A 115 11.90 -1.42 -2.32
C HIS A 115 13.01 -0.88 -3.24
N GLN A 116 13.90 -0.03 -2.73
CA GLN A 116 15.01 0.48 -3.53
C GLN A 116 15.91 -0.66 -4.06
N GLU A 117 16.12 -1.69 -3.28
CA GLU A 117 16.98 -2.83 -3.67
C GLU A 117 16.26 -3.82 -4.58
N HIS A 118 14.98 -4.15 -4.29
CA HIS A 118 14.23 -5.18 -5.00
C HIS A 118 13.54 -4.66 -6.26
N ASP A 119 13.17 -3.39 -6.29
CA ASP A 119 12.47 -2.78 -7.42
C ASP A 119 13.42 -2.05 -8.38
N ARG A 120 14.72 -2.06 -8.10
CA ARG A 120 15.73 -1.31 -8.89
C ARG A 120 15.65 -1.61 -10.38
N ASP A 121 15.66 -2.88 -10.76
CA ASP A 121 15.62 -3.29 -12.15
C ASP A 121 14.35 -2.81 -12.86
N PHE A 122 13.22 -2.86 -12.17
CA PHE A 122 11.96 -2.37 -12.71
C PHE A 122 11.89 -0.85 -12.79
N LEU A 123 12.42 -0.16 -11.78
CA LEU A 123 12.53 1.30 -11.78
C LEU A 123 13.49 1.78 -12.89
N ASP A 124 14.60 1.11 -13.08
CA ASP A 124 15.54 1.41 -14.16
C ASP A 124 14.89 1.20 -15.52
N TYR A 125 14.10 0.15 -15.68
CA TYR A 125 13.29 -0.06 -16.89
C TYR A 125 12.32 1.10 -17.14
N ILE A 126 11.56 1.53 -16.12
CA ILE A 126 10.62 2.65 -16.24
C ILE A 126 11.35 3.96 -16.60
N ASN A 127 12.46 4.23 -15.93
CA ASN A 127 13.26 5.43 -16.15
C ASN A 127 13.94 5.46 -17.54
N GLY A 128 14.16 4.29 -18.15
CA GLY A 128 14.69 4.15 -19.50
C GLY A 128 13.66 4.36 -20.62
N LEU A 129 12.36 4.45 -20.28
CA LEU A 129 11.31 4.72 -21.25
C LEU A 129 11.30 6.21 -21.65
N ASP A 130 11.08 6.48 -22.93
CA ASP A 130 10.87 7.85 -23.39
C ASP A 130 9.50 8.41 -22.97
N GLU A 131 9.29 9.70 -23.16
CA GLU A 131 8.06 10.39 -22.75
C GLU A 131 6.80 9.81 -23.43
N GLN A 132 6.89 9.39 -24.69
CA GLN A 132 5.75 8.81 -25.42
C GLN A 132 5.40 7.43 -24.87
N GLN A 133 6.39 6.61 -24.59
CA GLN A 133 6.21 5.28 -23.98
C GLN A 133 5.60 5.40 -22.58
N GLN A 134 6.09 6.32 -21.77
CA GLN A 134 5.55 6.58 -20.44
C GLN A 134 4.10 7.06 -20.50
N ALA A 135 3.76 7.94 -21.46
CA ALA A 135 2.41 8.43 -21.65
C ALA A 135 1.43 7.31 -22.04
N VAL A 136 1.82 6.40 -22.94
CA VAL A 136 1.02 5.24 -23.35
C VAL A 136 0.77 4.30 -22.17
N ILE A 137 1.81 3.99 -21.40
CA ILE A 137 1.70 3.12 -20.22
C ILE A 137 0.82 3.78 -19.15
N SER A 138 1.00 5.07 -18.91
CA SER A 138 0.18 5.82 -17.93
C SER A 138 -1.30 5.82 -18.31
N GLU A 139 -1.62 6.03 -19.59
CA GLU A 139 -2.99 5.94 -20.09
C GLU A 139 -3.56 4.53 -19.94
N PHE A 140 -2.77 3.51 -20.28
CA PHE A 140 -3.17 2.11 -20.12
C PHE A 140 -3.51 1.79 -18.65
N LEU A 141 -2.64 2.17 -17.71
CA LEU A 141 -2.86 1.95 -16.29
C LEU A 141 -4.08 2.71 -15.75
N ALA A 142 -4.30 3.95 -16.21
CA ALA A 142 -5.47 4.73 -15.87
C ALA A 142 -6.77 4.05 -16.33
N ARG A 143 -6.80 3.54 -17.54
CA ARG A 143 -7.96 2.77 -18.08
C ARG A 143 -8.13 1.45 -17.34
N ALA A 144 -7.05 0.74 -17.06
CA ALA A 144 -7.07 -0.52 -16.33
C ALA A 144 -7.57 -0.35 -14.88
N SER A 145 -7.26 0.77 -14.23
CA SER A 145 -7.72 1.06 -12.87
C SER A 145 -9.24 1.24 -12.77
N THR A 146 -9.88 1.74 -13.83
CA THR A 146 -11.35 1.86 -13.89
C THR A 146 -12.03 0.54 -14.23
N TYR A 147 -11.36 -0.36 -14.93
CA TYR A 147 -11.90 -1.67 -15.31
C TYR A 147 -12.26 -2.54 -14.10
N ASN A 148 -11.49 -2.45 -13.03
CA ASN A 148 -11.70 -3.26 -11.81
C ASN A 148 -12.93 -2.82 -10.97
N GLN A 149 -13.62 -1.76 -11.37
CA GLN A 149 -14.83 -1.26 -10.66
C GLN A 149 -16.14 -1.89 -11.17
N ILE A 150 -16.08 -2.76 -12.19
CA ILE A 150 -17.26 -3.27 -12.89
C ILE A 150 -17.58 -4.74 -12.53
N SER A 151 -16.79 -5.38 -11.70
CA SER A 151 -17.01 -6.78 -11.29
C SER A 151 -17.48 -6.92 -9.86
#